data_d77922c87b28a351253b9977b633e9e3
#
_entry.id   d77922c87b28a351253b9977b633e9e3
#
_cell.length_a   1.000
_cell.length_b   1.000
_cell.length_c   1.000
_cell.angle_alpha   90.00
_cell.angle_beta   90.00
_cell.angle_gamma   90.00
#
_symmetry.space_group_name_H-M   'P 1'
#
loop_
_entity.id
_entity.type
_entity.pdbx_description
1 polymer ?
#
loop_
_entity_poly.entity_id
_entity_poly.type
_entity_poly.pdbx_seq_one_letter_code
_entity_poly.pdbx_strand_id
1 'polypeptide(L)'
;MLTSLALIFLVGLCMAAICQKLKLPRIIGMLVTGMVLGPYVLDFLDSSILSISAELRKMALIIILLKAGLSLNLNDLKKVGRPAILLAFVPASFEIVGYVMFAPAFLGISRIDAAVMGAVLAAVSPAVVVPRMVQLMEEKYGSKQSIPQMIMAG
;
A
#
# COMPACT_ATOMS: atom_id res chain seq x y z
N MET A 1 -17.32 20.41 3.04
CA MET A 1 -16.04 19.88 3.53
C MET A 1 -16.19 19.03 4.79
N LEU A 2 -16.62 19.59 5.93
CA LEU A 2 -16.67 18.84 7.21
C LEU A 2 -17.62 17.64 7.14
N THR A 3 -18.79 17.81 6.54
CA THR A 3 -19.78 16.76 6.33
C THR A 3 -19.23 15.61 5.46
N SER A 4 -18.53 15.95 4.37
CA SER A 4 -17.91 14.95 3.49
C SER A 4 -16.80 14.19 4.20
N LEU A 5 -15.98 14.87 5.00
CA LEU A 5 -14.98 14.23 5.87
C LEU A 5 -15.64 13.27 6.88
N ALA A 6 -16.70 13.73 7.55
CA ALA A 6 -17.43 12.90 8.50
C ALA A 6 -18.04 11.66 7.83
N LEU A 7 -18.63 11.82 6.64
CA LEU A 7 -19.15 10.69 5.85
C LEU A 7 -18.06 9.69 5.47
N ILE A 8 -16.92 10.17 4.95
CA ILE A 8 -15.79 9.31 4.59
C ILE A 8 -15.32 8.50 5.81
N PHE A 9 -15.14 9.15 6.97
CA PHE A 9 -14.68 8.46 8.17
C PHE A 9 -15.74 7.49 8.71
N LEU A 10 -16.99 7.93 8.90
CA LEU A 10 -18.02 7.09 9.50
C LEU A 10 -18.34 5.89 8.61
N VAL A 11 -18.66 6.13 7.34
CA VAL A 11 -19.03 5.06 6.40
C VAL A 11 -17.82 4.17 6.10
N GLY A 12 -16.63 4.78 5.91
CA GLY A 12 -15.39 4.07 5.66
C GLY A 12 -14.99 3.14 6.81
N LEU A 13 -15.09 3.60 8.05
CA LEU A 13 -14.81 2.78 9.24
C LEU A 13 -15.86 1.67 9.43
N CYS A 14 -17.13 1.96 9.20
CA CYS A 14 -18.19 0.95 9.24
C CYS A 14 -17.95 -0.15 8.20
N MET A 15 -17.68 0.22 6.95
CA MET A 15 -17.40 -0.74 5.88
C MET A 15 -16.11 -1.52 6.13
N ALA A 16 -15.08 -0.87 6.65
CA ALA A 16 -13.85 -1.55 7.05
C ALA A 16 -14.10 -2.58 8.16
N ALA A 17 -14.94 -2.26 9.14
CA ALA A 17 -15.33 -3.19 10.21
C ALA A 17 -16.16 -4.37 9.68
N ILE A 18 -17.07 -4.12 8.74
CA ILE A 18 -17.85 -5.18 8.07
C ILE A 18 -16.92 -6.11 7.29
N CYS A 19 -16.00 -5.56 6.48
CA CYS A 19 -15.01 -6.35 5.74
C CYS A 19 -14.14 -7.19 6.68
N GLN A 20 -13.73 -6.63 7.83
CA GLN A 20 -12.96 -7.37 8.81
C GLN A 20 -13.76 -8.56 9.41
N LYS A 21 -15.05 -8.40 9.69
CA LYS A 21 -15.91 -9.51 10.13
C LYS A 21 -16.05 -10.60 9.06
N LEU A 22 -16.02 -10.21 7.79
CA LEU A 22 -16.05 -11.13 6.64
C LEU A 22 -14.65 -11.72 6.32
N LYS A 23 -13.64 -11.48 7.16
CA LYS A 23 -12.23 -11.89 6.96
C LYS A 23 -11.59 -11.28 5.69
N LEU A 24 -12.12 -10.17 5.19
CA LEU A 24 -11.57 -9.40 4.09
C LEU A 24 -10.66 -8.28 4.61
N PRO A 25 -9.64 -7.84 3.86
CA PRO A 25 -8.83 -6.68 4.20
C PRO A 25 -9.69 -5.41 4.36
N ARG A 26 -9.43 -4.63 5.40
CA ARG A 26 -10.17 -3.37 5.68
C ARG A 26 -10.14 -2.38 4.52
N ILE A 27 -9.06 -2.38 3.74
CA ILE A 27 -8.87 -1.49 2.60
C ILE A 27 -9.94 -1.69 1.53
N ILE A 28 -10.48 -2.90 1.36
CA ILE A 28 -11.56 -3.18 0.42
C ILE A 28 -12.81 -2.38 0.81
N GLY A 29 -13.18 -2.37 2.09
CA GLY A 29 -14.32 -1.60 2.57
C GLY A 29 -14.13 -0.09 2.37
N MET A 30 -12.92 0.41 2.62
CA MET A 30 -12.60 1.83 2.40
C MET A 30 -12.64 2.20 0.91
N LEU A 31 -12.14 1.34 0.02
CA LEU A 31 -12.19 1.52 -1.43
C LEU A 31 -13.64 1.57 -1.94
N VAL A 32 -14.45 0.59 -1.56
CA VAL A 32 -15.88 0.55 -1.93
C VAL A 32 -16.60 1.80 -1.42
N THR A 33 -16.32 2.23 -0.19
CA THR A 33 -16.88 3.48 0.35
C THR A 33 -16.50 4.68 -0.52
N GLY A 34 -15.23 4.80 -0.91
CA GLY A 34 -14.77 5.90 -1.76
C GLY A 34 -15.43 5.90 -3.14
N MET A 35 -15.62 4.72 -3.73
CA MET A 35 -16.33 4.57 -5.02
C MET A 35 -17.81 4.98 -4.90
N VAL A 36 -18.50 4.51 -3.85
CA VAL A 36 -19.93 4.76 -3.66
C VAL A 36 -20.21 6.20 -3.31
N LEU A 37 -19.44 6.82 -2.40
CA LEU A 37 -19.62 8.22 -2.01
C LEU A 37 -19.07 9.21 -3.04
N GLY A 38 -18.23 8.73 -3.95
CA GLY A 38 -17.55 9.54 -4.96
C GLY A 38 -18.49 10.09 -6.05
N PRO A 39 -17.94 10.95 -6.95
CA PRO A 39 -18.71 11.69 -7.93
C PRO A 39 -19.38 10.82 -9.00
N TYR A 40 -18.99 9.57 -9.13
CA TYR A 40 -19.50 8.67 -10.16
C TYR A 40 -20.73 7.85 -9.73
N VAL A 41 -21.08 7.82 -8.43
CA VAL A 41 -22.22 7.03 -7.93
C VAL A 41 -23.20 7.92 -7.15
N LEU A 42 -22.87 8.34 -5.93
CA LEU A 42 -23.78 9.11 -5.08
C LEU A 42 -23.48 10.62 -5.08
N ASP A 43 -22.29 11.02 -5.49
CA ASP A 43 -21.82 12.41 -5.49
C ASP A 43 -22.03 13.14 -4.15
N PHE A 44 -21.83 12.44 -3.03
CA PHE A 44 -21.99 13.02 -1.70
C PHE A 44 -20.73 13.74 -1.20
N LEU A 45 -19.64 13.67 -1.98
CA LEU A 45 -18.39 14.32 -1.63
C LEU A 45 -18.31 15.71 -2.26
N ASP A 46 -18.14 16.70 -1.40
CA ASP A 46 -17.90 18.08 -1.79
C ASP A 46 -16.65 18.19 -2.68
N SER A 47 -16.73 18.97 -3.76
CA SER A 47 -15.63 19.21 -4.69
C SER A 47 -14.37 19.75 -4.01
N SER A 48 -14.50 20.46 -2.90
CA SER A 48 -13.39 20.96 -2.11
C SER A 48 -12.56 19.83 -1.46
N ILE A 49 -13.19 18.71 -1.09
CA ILE A 49 -12.45 17.52 -0.60
C ILE A 49 -11.71 16.84 -1.74
N LEU A 50 -12.34 16.76 -2.91
CA LEU A 50 -11.71 16.16 -4.09
C LEU A 50 -10.49 16.97 -4.54
N SER A 51 -10.56 18.30 -4.49
CA SER A 51 -9.46 19.17 -4.87
C SER A 51 -8.23 19.04 -3.97
N ILE A 52 -8.41 18.84 -2.66
CA ILE A 52 -7.30 18.64 -1.71
C ILE A 52 -6.91 17.17 -1.50
N SER A 53 -7.58 16.23 -2.18
CA SER A 53 -7.35 14.78 -2.00
C SER A 53 -5.90 14.37 -2.26
N ALA A 54 -5.22 15.02 -3.21
CA ALA A 54 -3.81 14.77 -3.51
C ALA A 54 -2.90 15.13 -2.32
N GLU A 55 -3.16 16.25 -1.67
CA GLU A 55 -2.39 16.69 -0.50
C GLU A 55 -2.68 15.81 0.72
N LEU A 56 -3.94 15.43 0.92
CA LEU A 56 -4.31 14.47 1.98
C LEU A 56 -3.62 13.12 1.81
N ARG A 57 -3.48 12.63 0.57
CA ARG A 57 -2.73 11.40 0.28
C ARG A 57 -1.25 11.55 0.62
N LYS A 58 -0.62 12.67 0.28
CA LYS A 58 0.79 12.94 0.63
C LYS A 58 0.97 12.97 2.14
N MET A 59 0.10 13.66 2.87
CA MET A 59 0.13 13.69 4.34
C MET A 59 -0.02 12.28 4.93
N ALA A 60 -0.98 11.50 4.45
CA ALA A 60 -1.17 10.12 4.90
C ALA A 60 0.08 9.27 4.64
N LEU A 61 0.70 9.40 3.47
CA LEU A 61 1.94 8.69 3.13
C LEU A 61 3.08 9.06 4.09
N ILE A 62 3.27 10.36 4.37
CA ILE A 62 4.29 10.83 5.32
C ILE A 62 4.07 10.21 6.70
N ILE A 63 2.83 10.21 7.21
CA ILE A 63 2.49 9.64 8.52
C ILE A 63 2.78 8.12 8.54
N ILE A 64 2.42 7.40 7.48
CA ILE A 64 2.66 5.96 7.37
C ILE A 64 4.16 5.66 7.34
N LEU A 65 4.93 6.39 6.54
CA LEU A 65 6.38 6.21 6.45
C LEU A 65 7.08 6.58 7.76
N LEU A 66 6.64 7.64 8.43
CA LEU A 66 7.16 8.01 9.74
C LEU A 66 6.88 6.91 10.78
N LYS A 67 5.65 6.38 10.81
CA LYS A 67 5.30 5.25 11.69
C LYS A 67 6.15 4.02 11.38
N ALA A 68 6.38 3.71 10.10
CA ALA A 68 7.24 2.62 9.69
C ALA A 68 8.68 2.81 10.20
N GLY A 69 9.26 3.97 9.94
CA GLY A 69 10.63 4.29 10.38
C GLY A 69 10.79 4.20 11.90
N LEU A 70 9.83 4.71 12.68
CA LEU A 70 9.85 4.65 14.13
C LEU A 70 9.61 3.24 14.69
N SER A 71 8.95 2.36 13.96
CA SER A 71 8.72 0.97 14.39
C SER A 71 9.89 0.03 14.10
N LEU A 72 10.84 0.43 13.25
CA LEU A 72 12.02 -0.35 12.92
C LEU A 72 13.10 -0.18 14.00
N ASN A 73 13.52 -1.31 14.58
CA ASN A 73 14.66 -1.34 15.49
C ASN A 73 15.97 -1.53 14.69
N LEU A 74 16.95 -0.65 14.90
CA LEU A 74 18.25 -0.71 14.21
C LEU A 74 18.99 -2.04 14.41
N ASN A 75 18.82 -2.69 15.57
CA ASN A 75 19.43 -3.98 15.84
C ASN A 75 18.78 -5.10 15.02
N ASP A 76 17.47 -5.06 14.83
CA ASP A 76 16.75 -6.01 14.00
C ASP A 76 17.07 -5.79 12.51
N LEU A 77 17.20 -4.52 12.11
CA LEU A 77 17.62 -4.16 10.75
C LEU A 77 19.01 -4.71 10.40
N LYS A 78 19.97 -4.65 11.34
CA LYS A 78 21.30 -5.24 11.16
C LYS A 78 21.27 -6.77 11.00
N LYS A 79 20.37 -7.45 11.70
CA LYS A 79 20.20 -8.90 11.60
C LYS A 79 19.62 -9.34 10.24
N VAL A 80 18.70 -8.55 9.69
CA VAL A 80 17.99 -8.89 8.44
C VAL A 80 18.58 -8.20 7.20
N GLY A 81 19.69 -7.46 7.34
CA GLY A 81 20.22 -6.59 6.29
C GLY A 81 20.41 -7.29 4.94
N ARG A 82 21.11 -8.43 4.90
CA ARG A 82 21.39 -9.16 3.65
C ARG A 82 20.12 -9.75 3.01
N PRO A 83 19.25 -10.47 3.74
CA PRO A 83 17.96 -10.91 3.22
C PRO A 83 17.04 -9.76 2.79
N ALA A 84 17.02 -8.63 3.50
CA ALA A 84 16.22 -7.46 3.12
C ALA A 84 16.68 -6.87 1.78
N ILE A 85 18.00 -6.72 1.57
CA ILE A 85 18.55 -6.27 0.29
C ILE A 85 18.14 -7.21 -0.86
N LEU A 86 18.23 -8.51 -0.65
CA LEU A 86 17.80 -9.49 -1.66
C LEU A 86 16.31 -9.38 -1.95
N LEU A 87 15.47 -9.17 -0.93
CA LEU A 87 14.04 -8.96 -1.09
C LEU A 87 13.70 -7.66 -1.84
N ALA A 88 14.50 -6.61 -1.67
CA ALA A 88 14.32 -5.36 -2.40
C ALA A 88 14.63 -5.51 -3.90
N PHE A 89 15.69 -6.23 -4.26
CA PHE A 89 16.18 -6.25 -5.64
C PHE A 89 15.68 -7.45 -6.45
N VAL A 90 15.65 -8.64 -5.88
CA VAL A 90 15.40 -9.87 -6.66
C VAL A 90 13.99 -9.92 -7.22
N PRO A 91 12.90 -9.75 -6.45
CA PRO A 91 11.55 -9.79 -7.00
C PRO A 91 11.31 -8.70 -8.05
N ALA A 92 11.72 -7.46 -7.78
CA ALA A 92 11.57 -6.35 -8.70
C ALA A 92 12.32 -6.59 -10.01
N SER A 93 13.54 -7.13 -9.96
CA SER A 93 14.30 -7.47 -11.15
C SER A 93 13.61 -8.53 -12.01
N PHE A 94 13.09 -9.60 -11.38
CA PHE A 94 12.33 -10.63 -12.10
C PHE A 94 11.05 -10.08 -12.71
N GLU A 95 10.35 -9.20 -12.03
CA GLU A 95 9.14 -8.57 -12.52
C GLU A 95 9.43 -7.68 -13.74
N ILE A 96 10.44 -6.81 -13.66
CA ILE A 96 10.89 -5.97 -14.78
C ILE A 96 11.27 -6.83 -16.00
N VAL A 97 12.06 -7.88 -15.79
CA VAL A 97 12.46 -8.81 -16.87
C VAL A 97 11.22 -9.48 -17.48
N GLY A 98 10.28 -9.93 -16.65
CA GLY A 98 9.01 -10.49 -17.12
C GLY A 98 8.22 -9.53 -17.99
N TYR A 99 8.09 -8.25 -17.58
CA TYR A 99 7.44 -7.23 -18.40
C TYR A 99 8.19 -6.99 -19.72
N VAL A 100 9.50 -6.86 -19.71
CA VAL A 100 10.31 -6.65 -20.92
C VAL A 100 10.17 -7.81 -21.93
N MET A 101 10.00 -9.03 -21.44
CA MET A 101 9.85 -10.21 -22.30
C MET A 101 8.45 -10.35 -22.85
N PHE A 102 7.41 -10.15 -22.04
CA PHE A 102 6.05 -10.50 -22.39
C PHE A 102 5.19 -9.29 -22.82
N ALA A 103 5.33 -8.11 -22.21
CA ALA A 103 4.47 -6.98 -22.50
C ALA A 103 4.56 -6.49 -23.96
N PRO A 104 5.70 -6.51 -24.67
CA PRO A 104 5.73 -6.16 -26.08
C PRO A 104 4.86 -7.07 -26.94
N ALA A 105 4.81 -8.36 -26.64
CA ALA A 105 4.04 -9.33 -27.41
C ALA A 105 2.53 -9.20 -27.16
N PHE A 106 2.11 -8.89 -25.93
CA PHE A 106 0.70 -8.81 -25.56
C PHE A 106 0.08 -7.42 -25.72
N LEU A 107 0.86 -6.37 -25.48
CA LEU A 107 0.39 -4.98 -25.44
C LEU A 107 0.87 -4.15 -26.63
N GLY A 108 1.77 -4.67 -27.47
CA GLY A 108 2.30 -3.95 -28.64
C GLY A 108 3.15 -2.73 -28.29
N ILE A 109 3.69 -2.66 -27.07
CA ILE A 109 4.53 -1.55 -26.59
C ILE A 109 6.02 -1.81 -26.81
N SER A 110 6.83 -0.76 -26.77
CA SER A 110 8.28 -0.91 -26.89
C SER A 110 8.87 -1.62 -25.66
N ARG A 111 10.07 -2.23 -25.81
CA ARG A 111 10.77 -2.87 -24.69
C ARG A 111 11.14 -1.86 -23.58
N ILE A 112 11.39 -0.62 -23.96
CA ILE A 112 11.71 0.45 -23.02
C ILE A 112 10.47 0.79 -22.19
N ASP A 113 9.32 0.96 -22.84
CA ASP A 113 8.04 1.22 -22.15
C ASP A 113 7.67 0.06 -21.23
N ALA A 114 7.90 -1.18 -21.70
CA ALA A 114 7.70 -2.38 -20.90
C ALA A 114 8.62 -2.42 -19.65
N ALA A 115 9.86 -1.99 -19.77
CA ALA A 115 10.78 -1.89 -18.63
C ALA A 115 10.34 -0.82 -17.61
N VAL A 116 9.92 0.34 -18.09
CA VAL A 116 9.37 1.42 -17.25
C VAL A 116 8.09 0.95 -16.55
N MET A 117 7.18 0.30 -17.29
CA MET A 117 5.95 -0.27 -16.74
C MET A 117 6.25 -1.31 -15.66
N GLY A 118 7.19 -2.24 -15.92
CA GLY A 118 7.62 -3.23 -14.95
C GLY A 118 8.23 -2.60 -13.69
N ALA A 119 9.07 -1.58 -13.84
CA ALA A 119 9.66 -0.88 -12.71
C ALA A 119 8.61 -0.14 -11.84
N VAL A 120 7.60 0.45 -12.47
CA VAL A 120 6.51 1.13 -11.74
C VAL A 120 5.62 0.12 -11.02
N LEU A 121 5.30 -1.01 -11.64
CA LEU A 121 4.41 -2.03 -11.07
C LEU A 121 5.12 -2.88 -10.00
N ALA A 122 6.44 -3.08 -10.11
CA ALA A 122 7.24 -3.76 -9.10
C ALA A 122 7.29 -3.00 -7.75
N ALA A 123 6.97 -1.69 -7.77
CA ALA A 123 6.96 -0.88 -6.56
C ALA A 123 5.77 -1.24 -5.64
N VAL A 124 6.07 -1.86 -4.52
CA VAL A 124 5.05 -2.22 -3.52
C VAL A 124 4.61 -1.00 -2.72
N SER A 125 3.30 -0.87 -2.49
CA SER A 125 2.75 0.25 -1.74
C SER A 125 3.02 0.13 -0.23
N PRO A 126 3.81 1.02 0.37
CA PRO A 126 4.06 1.02 1.82
C PRO A 126 2.77 1.27 2.63
N ALA A 127 1.78 1.95 2.04
CA ALA A 127 0.50 2.21 2.68
C ALA A 127 -0.29 0.94 3.03
N VAL A 128 -0.06 -0.15 2.30
CA VAL A 128 -0.70 -1.46 2.54
C VAL A 128 0.19 -2.36 3.38
N VAL A 129 1.48 -2.44 3.03
CA VAL A 129 2.42 -3.38 3.65
C VAL A 129 2.76 -2.99 5.08
N VAL A 130 3.10 -1.72 5.32
CA VAL A 130 3.57 -1.26 6.64
C VAL A 130 2.54 -1.51 7.75
N PRO A 131 1.26 -1.08 7.65
CA PRO A 131 0.29 -1.35 8.70
C PRO A 131 0.11 -2.84 8.98
N ARG A 132 0.17 -3.67 7.95
CA ARG A 132 0.03 -5.12 8.11
C ARG A 132 1.25 -5.74 8.80
N MET A 133 2.45 -5.32 8.46
CA MET A 133 3.67 -5.81 9.09
C MET A 133 3.75 -5.37 10.56
N VAL A 134 3.38 -4.13 10.86
CA VAL A 134 3.30 -3.63 12.25
C VAL A 134 2.30 -4.46 13.05
N GLN A 135 1.12 -4.75 12.51
CA GLN A 135 0.13 -5.61 13.15
C GLN A 135 0.70 -7.02 13.44
N LEU A 136 1.37 -7.65 12.46
CA LEU A 136 1.99 -8.96 12.64
C LEU A 136 3.10 -8.94 13.72
N MET A 137 3.83 -7.84 13.82
CA MET A 137 4.83 -7.66 14.90
C MET A 137 4.15 -7.56 16.28
N GLU A 138 3.07 -6.80 16.39
CA GLU A 138 2.28 -6.68 17.62
C GLU A 138 1.66 -8.02 18.04
N GLU A 139 1.16 -8.80 17.08
CA GLU A 139 0.60 -10.14 17.27
C GLU A 139 1.69 -11.23 17.44
N LYS A 140 2.97 -10.86 17.35
CA LYS A 140 4.14 -11.74 17.41
C LYS A 140 4.20 -12.85 16.34
N TYR A 141 3.48 -12.68 15.24
CA TYR A 141 3.55 -13.60 14.09
C TYR A 141 4.83 -13.40 13.30
N GLY A 142 5.64 -14.47 13.15
CA GLY A 142 6.91 -14.43 12.41
C GLY A 142 8.02 -13.61 13.08
N SER A 143 7.79 -13.10 14.29
CA SER A 143 8.74 -12.22 15.01
C SER A 143 10.02 -12.93 15.42
N LYS A 144 9.98 -14.25 15.67
CA LYS A 144 11.17 -15.04 16.01
C LYS A 144 12.21 -15.04 14.89
N GLN A 145 11.78 -14.97 13.65
CA GLN A 145 12.63 -14.97 12.45
C GLN A 145 12.77 -13.57 11.84
N SER A 146 12.25 -12.55 12.51
CA SER A 146 12.25 -11.14 12.05
C SER A 146 11.65 -10.96 10.65
N ILE A 147 10.67 -11.80 10.26
CA ILE A 147 10.06 -11.78 8.93
C ILE A 147 9.37 -10.44 8.64
N PRO A 148 8.52 -9.88 9.54
CA PRO A 148 7.88 -8.59 9.28
C PRO A 148 8.89 -7.46 9.14
N GLN A 149 9.96 -7.45 9.95
CA GLN A 149 11.03 -6.46 9.88
C GLN A 149 11.80 -6.56 8.56
N MET A 150 12.05 -7.79 8.09
CA MET A 150 12.72 -8.03 6.81
C MET A 150 11.91 -7.52 5.62
N ILE A 151 10.57 -7.74 5.63
CA ILE A 151 9.66 -7.25 4.59
C ILE A 151 9.53 -5.72 4.64
N MET A 152 9.61 -5.09 5.82
CA MET A 152 9.55 -3.63 5.95
C MET A 152 10.85 -2.96 5.54
N ALA A 153 11.97 -3.66 5.59
CA ALA A 153 13.31 -3.15 5.26
C ALA A 153 13.68 -3.37 3.78
N GLY A 154 13.06 -4.32 3.10
CA GLY A 154 13.22 -4.63 1.67
C GLY A 154 12.21 -3.92 0.82
#